data_88e789b3edf8e27795b36c87d3362f8d
#
_entry.id   88e789b3edf8e27795b36c87d3362f8d
#
_cell.length_a   1.000
_cell.length_b   1.000
_cell.length_c   1.000
_cell.angle_alpha   90.00
_cell.angle_beta   90.00
_cell.angle_gamma   90.00
#
_symmetry.space_group_name_H-M   'P 1'
#
loop_
_entity.id
_entity.type
_entity.pdbx_description
1 polymer ?
#
loop_
_entity_poly.entity_id
_entity_poly.type
_entity_poly.pdbx_seq_one_letter_code
_entity_poly.pdbx_strand_id
1 'polypeptide(L)'
;MHKGEVAKGNPPRITTEPLGIVGLIKFTLHPGKIITRARCDGNLKKVSDLSYKPQQFNKTCQRASTPINTMFYGCIVPEEQSLQDTLYISAVESSSLIRGGTETSGSETITYGKWEVTKDINLLIIVHKDCFKDVQNSLLEELKSTYDNFLESCPDLAADIDIFSKYFAGEFSKKNESGADYNYLISAILTEVVTTEHNFDGVMYPSVQAGGKYGFNVAITPKSVDTKMKLVLAYETHLIKNRDLVYIGGKSRGGTILPDSTIFYEDIVE
;
A
#
# COMPACT_ATOMS: atom_id res chain seq x y z
N MET A 1 -10.81 31.97 3.53
CA MET A 1 -10.98 30.54 3.82
C MET A 1 -11.88 29.94 2.75
N HIS A 2 -11.33 29.40 1.67
CA HIS A 2 -12.10 28.64 0.68
C HIS A 2 -12.01 27.17 1.10
N LYS A 3 -13.11 26.64 1.59
CA LYS A 3 -13.31 25.19 1.71
C LYS A 3 -13.43 24.64 0.29
N GLY A 4 -12.32 24.13 -0.26
CA GLY A 4 -12.39 23.29 -1.45
C GLY A 4 -13.11 22.01 -1.11
N GLU A 5 -14.32 21.83 -1.64
CA GLU A 5 -14.97 20.54 -1.67
C GLU A 5 -14.10 19.57 -2.46
N VAL A 6 -13.50 18.62 -1.77
CA VAL A 6 -12.88 17.47 -2.42
C VAL A 6 -14.02 16.68 -3.06
N ALA A 7 -14.05 16.63 -4.38
CA ALA A 7 -15.01 15.82 -5.11
C ALA A 7 -14.93 14.37 -4.57
N LYS A 8 -16.02 13.87 -4.01
CA LYS A 8 -16.14 12.47 -3.60
C LYS A 8 -16.01 11.62 -4.86
N GLY A 9 -14.85 11.01 -5.06
CA GLY A 9 -14.66 10.04 -6.13
C GLY A 9 -15.63 8.86 -5.99
N ASN A 10 -15.91 8.17 -7.09
CA ASN A 10 -16.72 6.96 -7.05
C ASN A 10 -16.15 5.96 -6.01
N PRO A 11 -17.00 5.23 -5.27
CA PRO A 11 -16.52 4.21 -4.35
C PRO A 11 -15.66 3.17 -5.11
N PRO A 12 -14.67 2.54 -4.48
CA PRO A 12 -13.93 1.48 -5.10
C PRO A 12 -14.88 0.34 -5.49
N ARG A 13 -14.60 -0.31 -6.61
CA ARG A 13 -15.42 -1.42 -7.10
C ARG A 13 -14.69 -2.74 -6.88
N ILE A 14 -15.35 -3.67 -6.20
CA ILE A 14 -14.88 -5.03 -6.01
C ILE A 14 -15.64 -5.95 -6.98
N THR A 15 -14.91 -6.76 -7.73
CA THR A 15 -15.47 -7.74 -8.67
C THR A 15 -14.65 -9.02 -8.63
N THR A 16 -15.25 -10.12 -9.09
CA THR A 16 -14.55 -11.40 -9.26
C THR A 16 -14.21 -11.60 -10.72
N GLU A 17 -13.03 -12.12 -11.00
CA GLU A 17 -12.60 -12.51 -12.35
C GLU A 17 -12.10 -13.97 -12.35
N PRO A 18 -12.48 -14.77 -13.34
CA PRO A 18 -11.96 -16.13 -13.46
C PRO A 18 -10.48 -16.09 -13.88
N LEU A 19 -9.63 -16.80 -13.16
CA LEU A 19 -8.23 -17.05 -13.51
C LEU A 19 -8.05 -18.56 -13.74
N GLY A 20 -8.33 -19.05 -14.94
CA GLY A 20 -8.29 -20.47 -15.20
C GLY A 20 -9.25 -21.23 -14.27
N ILE A 21 -8.70 -22.11 -13.41
CA ILE A 21 -9.45 -22.91 -12.44
C ILE A 21 -9.73 -22.15 -11.14
N VAL A 22 -9.00 -21.05 -10.87
CA VAL A 22 -9.12 -20.28 -9.63
C VAL A 22 -9.67 -18.89 -9.95
N GLY A 23 -10.68 -18.45 -9.22
CA GLY A 23 -11.18 -17.09 -9.32
C GLY A 23 -10.33 -16.12 -8.50
N LEU A 24 -10.23 -14.89 -8.96
CA LEU A 24 -9.53 -13.81 -8.29
C LEU A 24 -10.50 -12.68 -7.96
N ILE A 25 -10.29 -12.05 -6.79
CA ILE A 25 -11.03 -10.86 -6.43
C ILE A 25 -10.26 -9.65 -6.92
N LYS A 26 -10.89 -8.88 -7.79
CA LYS A 26 -10.36 -7.63 -8.34
C LYS A 26 -10.92 -6.44 -7.58
N PHE A 27 -10.02 -5.54 -7.20
CA PHE A 27 -10.33 -4.25 -6.62
C PHE A 27 -9.95 -3.14 -7.58
N THR A 28 -10.90 -2.29 -7.93
CA THR A 28 -10.66 -1.17 -8.83
C THR A 28 -10.62 0.13 -8.04
N LEU A 29 -9.47 0.79 -8.07
CA LEU A 29 -9.32 2.17 -7.58
C LEU A 29 -9.71 3.14 -8.69
N HIS A 30 -10.74 3.91 -8.45
CA HIS A 30 -11.21 4.93 -9.38
C HIS A 30 -10.46 6.26 -9.24
N PRO A 31 -10.49 7.12 -10.26
CA PRO A 31 -9.91 8.47 -10.20
C PRO A 31 -10.37 9.26 -8.97
N GLY A 32 -9.45 10.02 -8.38
CA GLY A 32 -9.64 10.79 -7.16
C GLY A 32 -9.27 10.05 -5.86
N LYS A 33 -9.04 8.72 -5.90
CA LYS A 33 -8.54 8.00 -4.73
C LYS A 33 -7.09 8.36 -4.44
N ILE A 34 -6.76 8.40 -3.14
CA ILE A 34 -5.43 8.76 -2.66
C ILE A 34 -4.69 7.51 -2.17
N ILE A 35 -3.46 7.36 -2.62
CA ILE A 35 -2.50 6.39 -2.11
C ILE A 35 -1.39 7.16 -1.42
N THR A 36 -1.11 6.82 -0.16
CA THR A 36 -0.05 7.46 0.62
C THR A 36 1.19 6.57 0.62
N ARG A 37 2.34 7.18 0.33
CA ARG A 37 3.65 6.53 0.43
C ARG A 37 4.52 7.32 1.38
N ALA A 38 5.23 6.63 2.28
CA ALA A 38 6.22 7.23 3.15
C ALA A 38 7.64 6.76 2.80
N ARG A 39 8.64 7.61 3.08
CA ARG A 39 10.06 7.28 3.06
C ARG A 39 10.73 7.88 4.27
N CYS A 40 11.56 7.09 4.94
CA CYS A 40 12.36 7.54 6.09
C CYS A 40 13.65 8.21 5.61
N ASP A 41 13.47 9.19 4.76
CA ASP A 41 14.49 10.09 4.24
C ASP A 41 13.91 11.50 4.22
N GLY A 42 14.70 12.48 4.56
CA GLY A 42 14.37 13.89 4.41
C GLY A 42 14.94 14.48 3.13
N ASN A 43 14.45 15.67 2.81
CA ASN A 43 14.99 16.48 1.74
C ASN A 43 14.88 15.85 0.34
N LEU A 44 13.82 15.07 0.12
CA LEU A 44 13.51 14.45 -1.17
C LEU A 44 13.00 15.54 -2.13
N LYS A 45 13.76 15.84 -3.18
CA LYS A 45 13.54 17.03 -4.04
C LYS A 45 12.84 16.72 -5.35
N LYS A 46 12.62 15.47 -5.69
CA LYS A 46 12.01 15.06 -6.97
C LYS A 46 10.83 14.15 -6.73
N VAL A 47 9.85 14.22 -7.61
CA VAL A 47 8.71 13.28 -7.63
C VAL A 47 9.21 11.83 -7.69
N SER A 48 10.27 11.56 -8.44
CA SER A 48 10.92 10.23 -8.52
C SER A 48 11.43 9.73 -7.17
N ASP A 49 11.81 10.61 -6.25
CA ASP A 49 12.31 10.21 -4.93
C ASP A 49 11.20 9.63 -4.05
N LEU A 50 9.94 10.03 -4.30
CA LEU A 50 8.74 9.52 -3.65
C LEU A 50 8.02 8.43 -4.47
N SER A 51 8.58 8.03 -5.62
CA SER A 51 8.02 7.00 -6.49
C SER A 51 8.66 5.63 -6.24
N TYR A 52 8.47 4.69 -7.17
CA TYR A 52 9.08 3.36 -7.12
C TYR A 52 10.61 3.42 -7.25
N LYS A 53 11.28 2.41 -6.71
CA LYS A 53 12.72 2.25 -6.83
C LYS A 53 13.06 1.90 -8.29
N PRO A 54 13.99 2.63 -8.95
CA PRO A 54 14.42 2.25 -10.30
C PRO A 54 14.91 0.80 -10.37
N GLN A 55 14.53 0.08 -11.44
CA GLN A 55 14.77 -1.35 -11.58
C GLN A 55 16.23 -1.75 -11.36
N GLN A 56 17.16 -0.94 -11.85
CA GLN A 56 18.61 -1.19 -11.71
C GLN A 56 19.12 -1.28 -10.26
N PHE A 57 18.37 -0.70 -9.31
CA PHE A 57 18.68 -0.75 -7.88
C PHE A 57 17.90 -1.84 -7.13
N ASN A 58 16.96 -2.51 -7.79
CA ASN A 58 16.20 -3.61 -7.19
C ASN A 58 16.96 -4.93 -7.36
N LYS A 59 17.70 -5.35 -6.34
CA LYS A 59 18.62 -6.51 -6.40
C LYS A 59 18.09 -7.76 -5.71
N THR A 60 17.02 -7.62 -4.90
CA THR A 60 16.51 -8.69 -4.05
C THR A 60 14.99 -8.75 -4.17
N CYS A 61 14.40 -9.90 -3.80
CA CYS A 61 12.97 -10.00 -3.69
C CYS A 61 12.46 -9.15 -2.52
N GLN A 62 11.41 -8.37 -2.78
CA GLN A 62 10.59 -7.73 -1.77
C GLN A 62 9.19 -8.36 -1.85
N ARG A 63 8.29 -8.02 -0.94
CA ARG A 63 6.97 -8.66 -0.83
C ARG A 63 6.20 -8.78 -2.17
N ALA A 64 6.37 -7.84 -3.07
CA ALA A 64 5.72 -7.83 -4.38
C ALA A 64 6.69 -7.49 -5.54
N SER A 65 8.01 -7.44 -5.31
CA SER A 65 9.00 -7.12 -6.33
C SER A 65 10.01 -8.25 -6.47
N THR A 66 10.33 -8.61 -7.70
CA THR A 66 11.47 -9.46 -8.02
C THR A 66 12.66 -8.60 -8.49
N PRO A 67 13.89 -9.16 -8.59
CA PRO A 67 15.03 -8.42 -9.15
C PRO A 67 14.82 -7.86 -10.55
N ILE A 68 13.86 -8.39 -11.30
CA ILE A 68 13.52 -7.94 -12.66
C ILE A 68 12.20 -7.17 -12.76
N ASN A 69 11.40 -7.13 -11.69
CA ASN A 69 10.11 -6.43 -11.66
C ASN A 69 9.99 -5.59 -10.39
N THR A 70 10.30 -4.31 -10.48
CA THR A 70 10.14 -3.36 -9.36
C THR A 70 8.69 -2.91 -9.22
N MET A 71 8.28 -2.58 -7.99
CA MET A 71 6.94 -2.11 -7.71
C MET A 71 6.97 -0.81 -6.90
N PHE A 72 5.95 0.01 -7.07
CA PHE A 72 5.63 1.12 -6.18
C PHE A 72 4.87 0.57 -4.98
N TYR A 73 5.29 0.90 -3.77
CA TYR A 73 4.60 0.53 -2.54
C TYR A 73 3.94 1.75 -1.92
N GLY A 74 2.67 1.63 -1.56
CA GLY A 74 1.91 2.65 -0.86
C GLY A 74 0.83 2.03 0.02
N CYS A 75 0.09 2.88 0.72
CA CYS A 75 -0.99 2.47 1.61
C CYS A 75 -2.30 3.13 1.19
N ILE A 76 -3.38 2.35 1.29
CA ILE A 76 -4.75 2.82 1.20
C ILE A 76 -5.39 2.66 2.58
N VAL A 77 -6.08 3.70 3.02
CA VAL A 77 -6.79 3.70 4.29
C VAL A 77 -8.27 3.93 4.01
N PRO A 78 -9.17 3.24 4.71
CA PRO A 78 -10.59 3.49 4.63
C PRO A 78 -10.94 4.96 4.89
N GLU A 79 -12.02 5.45 4.28
CA GLU A 79 -12.41 6.87 4.37
C GLU A 79 -12.78 7.32 5.79
N GLU A 80 -13.18 6.39 6.64
CA GLU A 80 -13.52 6.63 8.04
C GLU A 80 -12.29 6.89 8.93
N GLN A 81 -11.10 6.58 8.45
CA GLN A 81 -9.87 6.71 9.23
C GLN A 81 -9.31 8.13 9.16
N SER A 82 -8.69 8.54 10.24
CA SER A 82 -8.08 9.86 10.34
C SER A 82 -6.83 10.00 9.45
N LEU A 83 -6.48 11.25 9.14
CA LEU A 83 -5.19 11.54 8.49
C LEU A 83 -4.01 10.98 9.30
N GLN A 84 -4.12 11.02 10.63
CA GLN A 84 -3.08 10.55 11.54
C GLN A 84 -2.87 9.05 11.42
N ASP A 85 -3.95 8.26 11.30
CA ASP A 85 -3.87 6.83 11.06
C ASP A 85 -3.17 6.52 9.74
N THR A 86 -3.50 7.27 8.69
CA THR A 86 -2.87 7.13 7.36
C THR A 86 -1.35 7.36 7.43
N LEU A 87 -0.92 8.43 8.11
CA LEU A 87 0.49 8.75 8.30
C LEU A 87 1.18 7.65 9.12
N TYR A 88 0.54 7.20 10.20
CA TYR A 88 1.08 6.14 11.05
C TYR A 88 1.28 4.83 10.28
N ILE A 89 0.26 4.34 9.56
CA ILE A 89 0.33 3.09 8.79
C ILE A 89 1.45 3.17 7.75
N SER A 90 1.53 4.27 7.01
CA SER A 90 2.59 4.48 6.01
C SER A 90 3.98 4.54 6.64
N ALA A 91 4.11 5.11 7.85
CA ALA A 91 5.35 5.17 8.61
C ALA A 91 5.80 3.79 9.08
N VAL A 92 4.89 2.99 9.65
CA VAL A 92 5.18 1.63 10.14
C VAL A 92 5.73 0.73 9.03
N GLU A 93 5.21 0.86 7.82
CA GLU A 93 5.69 0.10 6.66
C GLU A 93 7.07 0.57 6.17
N SER A 94 7.43 1.83 6.38
CA SER A 94 8.67 2.43 5.87
C SER A 94 9.80 2.46 6.89
N SER A 95 9.50 2.70 8.17
CA SER A 95 10.48 2.94 9.23
C SER A 95 11.05 1.66 9.81
N SER A 96 12.36 1.48 9.67
CA SER A 96 13.08 0.42 10.38
C SER A 96 13.15 0.70 11.89
N LEU A 97 13.13 1.98 12.30
CA LEU A 97 13.10 2.38 13.69
C LEU A 97 11.82 1.90 14.39
N ILE A 98 10.66 2.03 13.73
CA ILE A 98 9.41 1.50 14.31
C ILE A 98 9.44 -0.03 14.36
N ARG A 99 9.89 -0.69 13.29
CA ARG A 99 9.92 -2.16 13.19
C ARG A 99 10.93 -2.81 14.15
N GLY A 100 11.91 -2.06 14.67
CA GLY A 100 12.93 -2.56 15.58
C GLY A 100 12.43 -2.96 16.99
N GLY A 101 11.11 -2.96 17.22
CA GLY A 101 10.52 -3.38 18.50
C GLY A 101 10.77 -2.39 19.63
N THR A 102 10.47 -2.81 20.87
CA THR A 102 10.52 -1.96 22.08
C THR A 102 11.92 -1.54 22.48
N GLU A 103 12.94 -2.25 22.00
CA GLU A 103 14.36 -1.99 22.34
C GLU A 103 14.95 -0.80 21.57
N THR A 104 14.24 -0.31 20.52
CA THR A 104 14.75 0.80 19.72
C THR A 104 14.14 2.13 20.13
N SER A 105 14.99 3.16 20.17
CA SER A 105 14.60 4.55 20.37
C SER A 105 15.43 5.44 19.46
N GLY A 106 14.86 6.56 19.01
CA GLY A 106 15.56 7.49 18.13
C GLY A 106 14.60 8.44 17.43
N SER A 107 15.15 9.17 16.48
CA SER A 107 14.37 10.06 15.61
C SER A 107 14.87 9.96 14.19
N GLU A 108 13.97 10.12 13.24
CA GLU A 108 14.27 10.19 11.81
C GLU A 108 13.34 11.18 11.12
N THR A 109 13.78 11.72 9.99
CA THR A 109 12.91 12.50 9.13
C THR A 109 12.11 11.56 8.24
N ILE A 110 10.82 11.81 8.13
CA ILE A 110 9.93 11.04 7.28
C ILE A 110 9.24 11.96 6.28
N THR A 111 9.26 11.55 5.02
CA THR A 111 8.59 12.26 3.93
C THR A 111 7.45 11.43 3.39
N TYR A 112 6.27 12.03 3.32
CA TYR A 112 5.06 11.44 2.77
C TYR A 112 4.76 12.01 1.40
N GLY A 113 4.33 11.16 0.47
CA GLY A 113 3.76 11.55 -0.80
C GLY A 113 2.30 11.10 -0.89
N LYS A 114 1.39 12.01 -1.20
CA LYS A 114 0.01 11.68 -1.57
C LYS A 114 -0.08 11.60 -3.09
N TRP A 115 -0.42 10.41 -3.55
CA TRP A 115 -0.57 10.08 -4.97
C TRP A 115 -2.04 9.94 -5.30
N GLU A 116 -2.52 10.77 -6.20
CA GLU A 116 -3.89 10.71 -6.70
C GLU A 116 -3.98 9.76 -7.90
N VAL A 117 -4.93 8.86 -7.85
CA VAL A 117 -5.31 8.02 -9.00
C VAL A 117 -6.00 8.89 -10.04
N THR A 118 -5.55 8.86 -11.28
CA THR A 118 -6.09 9.64 -12.40
C THR A 118 -6.85 8.81 -13.43
N LYS A 119 -6.61 7.49 -13.42
CA LYS A 119 -7.32 6.48 -14.24
C LYS A 119 -7.48 5.22 -13.42
N ASP A 120 -8.47 4.39 -13.75
CA ASP A 120 -8.74 3.14 -13.07
C ASP A 120 -7.47 2.28 -12.89
N ILE A 121 -7.22 1.84 -11.66
CA ILE A 121 -6.15 0.91 -11.28
C ILE A 121 -6.80 -0.38 -10.79
N ASN A 122 -6.51 -1.48 -11.47
CA ASN A 122 -7.03 -2.81 -11.13
C ASN A 122 -6.01 -3.60 -10.32
N LEU A 123 -6.35 -3.92 -9.09
CA LEU A 123 -5.49 -4.66 -8.16
C LEU A 123 -6.08 -6.04 -7.86
N LEU A 124 -5.22 -7.05 -7.82
CA LEU A 124 -5.58 -8.33 -7.22
C LEU A 124 -5.58 -8.18 -5.69
N ILE A 125 -6.68 -8.57 -5.04
CA ILE A 125 -6.75 -8.61 -3.58
C ILE A 125 -6.20 -9.94 -3.07
N ILE A 126 -5.27 -9.85 -2.13
CA ILE A 126 -4.70 -10.98 -1.41
C ILE A 126 -5.28 -11.01 0.00
N VAL A 127 -6.37 -11.72 0.18
CA VAL A 127 -7.06 -11.89 1.46
C VAL A 127 -7.52 -13.33 1.66
N HIS A 128 -7.76 -13.70 2.91
CA HIS A 128 -8.38 -14.94 3.31
C HIS A 128 -9.37 -14.67 4.45
N LYS A 129 -10.33 -15.54 4.69
CA LYS A 129 -11.35 -15.39 5.76
C LYS A 129 -10.76 -15.09 7.14
N ASP A 130 -9.53 -15.55 7.42
CA ASP A 130 -8.84 -15.25 8.68
C ASP A 130 -8.48 -13.77 8.84
N CYS A 131 -8.39 -13.02 7.73
CA CYS A 131 -8.18 -11.56 7.73
C CYS A 131 -9.40 -10.79 8.24
N PHE A 132 -10.57 -11.42 8.26
CA PHE A 132 -11.86 -10.79 8.57
C PHE A 132 -12.36 -11.06 10.01
N LYS A 133 -11.58 -11.72 10.87
CA LYS A 133 -12.02 -12.12 12.22
C LYS A 133 -12.35 -10.95 13.14
N ASP A 134 -11.71 -9.80 12.94
CA ASP A 134 -11.89 -8.61 13.78
C ASP A 134 -12.20 -7.38 12.91
N VAL A 135 -13.16 -7.52 12.00
CA VAL A 135 -13.54 -6.45 11.07
C VAL A 135 -14.08 -5.24 11.83
N GLN A 136 -13.48 -4.07 11.57
CA GLN A 136 -13.86 -2.81 12.19
C GLN A 136 -13.95 -1.65 11.18
N ASN A 137 -13.94 -1.93 9.87
CA ASN A 137 -14.08 -0.89 8.86
C ASN A 137 -14.88 -1.38 7.65
N SER A 138 -15.52 -0.45 6.95
CA SER A 138 -16.42 -0.71 5.83
C SER A 138 -15.77 -1.46 4.67
N LEU A 139 -14.51 -1.17 4.38
CA LEU A 139 -13.78 -1.84 3.30
C LEU A 139 -13.55 -3.33 3.59
N LEU A 140 -13.20 -3.68 4.83
CA LEU A 140 -13.06 -5.09 5.22
C LEU A 140 -14.40 -5.82 5.22
N GLU A 141 -15.49 -5.16 5.60
CA GLU A 141 -16.85 -5.73 5.54
C GLU A 141 -17.26 -6.02 4.09
N GLU A 142 -17.01 -5.09 3.17
CA GLU A 142 -17.28 -5.27 1.75
C GLU A 142 -16.42 -6.39 1.16
N LEU A 143 -15.13 -6.45 1.50
CA LEU A 143 -14.23 -7.52 1.07
C LEU A 143 -14.67 -8.89 1.59
N LYS A 144 -15.09 -8.97 2.85
CA LYS A 144 -15.63 -10.21 3.44
C LYS A 144 -16.87 -10.67 2.69
N SER A 145 -17.84 -9.77 2.50
CA SER A 145 -19.07 -10.10 1.78
C SER A 145 -18.78 -10.58 0.35
N THR A 146 -17.84 -9.90 -0.34
CA THR A 146 -17.45 -10.31 -1.70
C THR A 146 -16.75 -11.67 -1.71
N TYR A 147 -15.89 -11.96 -0.74
CA TYR A 147 -15.21 -13.25 -0.60
C TYR A 147 -16.22 -14.37 -0.34
N ASP A 148 -17.15 -14.16 0.60
CA ASP A 148 -18.18 -15.15 0.94
C ASP A 148 -19.09 -15.41 -0.26
N ASN A 149 -19.60 -14.36 -0.94
CA ASN A 149 -20.42 -14.50 -2.16
C ASN A 149 -19.67 -15.21 -3.29
N PHE A 150 -18.37 -14.99 -3.39
CA PHE A 150 -17.54 -15.66 -4.39
C PHE A 150 -17.44 -17.17 -4.12
N LEU A 151 -17.19 -17.58 -2.88
CA LEU A 151 -17.19 -19.00 -2.52
C LEU A 151 -18.55 -19.66 -2.76
N GLU A 152 -19.64 -18.97 -2.44
CA GLU A 152 -21.01 -19.47 -2.67
C GLU A 152 -21.34 -19.61 -4.17
N SER A 153 -20.79 -18.72 -5.01
CA SER A 153 -21.01 -18.77 -6.47
C SER A 153 -20.23 -19.88 -7.18
N CYS A 154 -19.20 -20.43 -6.54
CA CYS A 154 -18.34 -21.48 -7.10
C CYS A 154 -18.17 -22.65 -6.12
N PRO A 155 -19.26 -23.37 -5.73
CA PRO A 155 -19.21 -24.37 -4.68
C PRO A 155 -18.24 -25.52 -4.98
N ASP A 156 -18.10 -25.92 -6.23
CA ASP A 156 -17.19 -26.98 -6.65
C ASP A 156 -15.70 -26.61 -6.50
N LEU A 157 -15.38 -25.31 -6.50
CA LEU A 157 -14.02 -24.77 -6.37
C LEU A 157 -13.76 -24.12 -5.01
N ALA A 158 -14.78 -24.01 -4.16
CA ALA A 158 -14.69 -23.26 -2.91
C ALA A 158 -13.56 -23.76 -2.00
N ALA A 159 -13.33 -25.06 -1.92
CA ALA A 159 -12.25 -25.64 -1.13
C ALA A 159 -10.86 -25.26 -1.69
N ASP A 160 -10.69 -25.31 -3.00
CA ASP A 160 -9.42 -24.96 -3.66
C ASP A 160 -9.15 -23.47 -3.53
N ILE A 161 -10.16 -22.62 -3.73
CA ILE A 161 -10.09 -21.17 -3.55
C ILE A 161 -9.68 -20.83 -2.11
N ASP A 162 -10.26 -21.47 -1.12
CA ASP A 162 -9.93 -21.26 0.30
C ASP A 162 -8.48 -21.64 0.60
N ILE A 163 -8.00 -22.77 0.08
CA ILE A 163 -6.61 -23.24 0.23
C ILE A 163 -5.64 -22.23 -0.41
N PHE A 164 -5.88 -21.83 -1.66
CA PHE A 164 -5.02 -20.87 -2.37
C PHE A 164 -5.03 -19.51 -1.68
N SER A 165 -6.19 -18.99 -1.33
CA SER A 165 -6.32 -17.71 -0.64
C SER A 165 -5.57 -17.69 0.69
N LYS A 166 -5.69 -18.78 1.46
CA LYS A 166 -4.98 -18.94 2.74
C LYS A 166 -3.47 -18.98 2.54
N TYR A 167 -3.01 -19.75 1.56
CA TYR A 167 -1.59 -19.87 1.25
C TYR A 167 -0.99 -18.51 0.87
N PHE A 168 -1.58 -17.81 -0.10
CA PHE A 168 -1.05 -16.51 -0.54
C PHE A 168 -1.20 -15.41 0.50
N ALA A 169 -2.31 -15.35 1.24
CA ALA A 169 -2.43 -14.43 2.37
C ALA A 169 -1.33 -14.68 3.41
N GLY A 170 -0.97 -15.94 3.66
CA GLY A 170 0.16 -16.33 4.50
C GLY A 170 1.50 -15.81 3.96
N GLU A 171 1.76 -16.00 2.64
CA GLU A 171 3.00 -15.52 2.00
C GLU A 171 3.13 -13.99 2.07
N PHE A 172 2.04 -13.25 1.86
CA PHE A 172 2.03 -11.79 1.99
C PHE A 172 2.08 -11.30 3.43
N SER A 173 1.81 -12.16 4.42
CA SER A 173 1.85 -11.82 5.84
C SER A 173 3.20 -12.09 6.51
N LYS A 174 4.15 -12.74 5.83
CA LYS A 174 5.46 -13.05 6.39
C LYS A 174 6.19 -11.79 6.84
N LYS A 175 6.77 -11.83 8.05
CA LYS A 175 7.68 -10.79 8.52
C LYS A 175 9.08 -11.08 8.00
N ASN A 176 9.81 -10.07 7.59
CA ASN A 176 11.22 -10.22 7.23
C ASN A 176 12.05 -10.19 8.51
N GLU A 177 12.43 -11.36 8.98
CA GLU A 177 13.47 -11.49 9.99
C GLU A 177 14.81 -11.34 9.25
N SER A 178 15.59 -10.38 9.65
CA SER A 178 16.83 -9.86 9.07
C SER A 178 17.55 -10.77 8.05
N GLY A 179 17.55 -10.36 6.79
CA GLY A 179 18.44 -10.90 5.75
C GLY A 179 17.89 -12.07 4.93
N ALA A 180 16.64 -12.50 5.14
CA ALA A 180 16.06 -13.63 4.42
C ALA A 180 15.20 -13.17 3.22
N ASP A 181 15.85 -12.62 2.18
CA ASP A 181 15.18 -12.15 0.95
C ASP A 181 14.34 -13.22 0.25
N TYR A 182 14.69 -14.51 0.42
CA TYR A 182 13.92 -15.65 -0.11
C TYR A 182 12.53 -15.80 0.54
N ASN A 183 12.27 -15.21 1.72
CA ASN A 183 10.95 -15.24 2.35
C ASN A 183 9.86 -14.58 1.49
N TYR A 184 10.25 -13.68 0.60
CA TYR A 184 9.33 -12.98 -0.28
C TYR A 184 9.25 -13.53 -1.70
N LEU A 185 9.97 -14.62 -2.00
CA LEU A 185 10.06 -15.17 -3.35
C LEU A 185 8.68 -15.51 -3.91
N ILE A 186 7.87 -16.23 -3.14
CA ILE A 186 6.55 -16.69 -3.59
C ILE A 186 5.58 -15.52 -3.83
N SER A 187 5.49 -14.60 -2.87
CA SER A 187 4.60 -13.43 -3.01
C SER A 187 5.05 -12.50 -4.16
N ALA A 188 6.36 -12.34 -4.37
CA ALA A 188 6.90 -11.57 -5.47
C ALA A 188 6.63 -12.22 -6.84
N ILE A 189 6.82 -13.54 -6.97
CA ILE A 189 6.50 -14.29 -8.20
C ILE A 189 5.01 -14.23 -8.51
N LEU A 190 4.12 -14.41 -7.51
CA LEU A 190 2.69 -14.27 -7.74
C LEU A 190 2.36 -12.88 -8.29
N THR A 191 2.93 -11.82 -7.70
CA THR A 191 2.71 -10.44 -8.18
C THR A 191 3.20 -10.27 -9.62
N GLU A 192 4.37 -10.82 -9.95
CA GLU A 192 4.90 -10.77 -11.31
C GLU A 192 3.95 -11.47 -12.29
N VAL A 193 3.51 -12.69 -12.01
CA VAL A 193 2.58 -13.44 -12.85
C VAL A 193 1.27 -12.67 -13.09
N VAL A 194 0.64 -12.16 -12.03
CA VAL A 194 -0.66 -11.48 -12.19
C VAL A 194 -0.54 -10.15 -12.92
N THR A 195 0.61 -9.48 -12.83
CA THR A 195 0.83 -8.19 -13.52
C THR A 195 1.29 -8.35 -14.97
N THR A 196 1.98 -9.45 -15.30
CA THR A 196 2.47 -9.70 -16.66
C THR A 196 1.50 -10.52 -17.50
N GLU A 197 0.85 -11.54 -16.91
CA GLU A 197 0.00 -12.49 -17.64
C GLU A 197 -1.50 -12.13 -17.57
N HIS A 198 -1.94 -11.45 -16.51
CA HIS A 198 -3.38 -11.22 -16.22
C HIS A 198 -3.80 -9.75 -16.23
N ASN A 199 -2.94 -8.84 -16.69
CA ASN A 199 -3.22 -7.41 -16.86
C ASN A 199 -3.69 -6.68 -15.59
N PHE A 200 -3.31 -7.18 -14.40
CA PHE A 200 -3.47 -6.40 -13.18
C PHE A 200 -2.42 -5.29 -13.12
N ASP A 201 -2.81 -4.15 -12.58
CA ASP A 201 -1.90 -3.01 -12.33
C ASP A 201 -1.02 -3.25 -11.10
N GLY A 202 -1.37 -4.25 -10.27
CA GLY A 202 -0.67 -4.59 -9.05
C GLY A 202 -1.48 -5.48 -8.12
N VAL A 203 -1.09 -5.50 -6.86
CA VAL A 203 -1.73 -6.27 -5.78
C VAL A 203 -2.08 -5.38 -4.60
N MET A 204 -3.11 -5.79 -3.84
CA MET A 204 -3.51 -5.18 -2.57
C MET A 204 -3.59 -6.25 -1.49
N TYR A 205 -3.02 -5.98 -0.33
CA TYR A 205 -2.96 -6.91 0.80
C TYR A 205 -3.02 -6.16 2.13
N PRO A 206 -3.54 -6.78 3.22
CA PRO A 206 -3.61 -6.15 4.54
C PRO A 206 -2.22 -5.73 5.05
N SER A 207 -2.14 -4.58 5.72
CA SER A 207 -0.91 -4.13 6.36
C SER A 207 -0.58 -5.00 7.57
N VAL A 208 0.43 -5.85 7.44
CA VAL A 208 0.88 -6.78 8.50
C VAL A 208 1.45 -6.02 9.69
N GLN A 209 2.17 -4.94 9.43
CA GLN A 209 2.82 -4.14 10.46
C GLN A 209 1.80 -3.33 11.29
N ALA A 210 0.69 -2.94 10.68
CA ALA A 210 -0.44 -2.29 11.36
C ALA A 210 -1.47 -3.30 11.93
N GLY A 211 -1.10 -4.58 12.04
CA GLY A 211 -1.98 -5.63 12.58
C GLY A 211 -3.12 -6.05 11.67
N GLY A 212 -3.11 -5.67 10.40
CA GLY A 212 -4.14 -6.05 9.41
C GLY A 212 -5.49 -5.34 9.55
N LYS A 213 -5.68 -4.52 10.60
CA LYS A 213 -6.99 -3.94 10.99
C LYS A 213 -7.25 -2.54 10.42
N TYR A 214 -6.19 -1.80 10.10
CA TYR A 214 -6.29 -0.35 9.89
C TYR A 214 -6.08 0.11 8.46
N GLY A 215 -5.60 -0.73 7.55
CA GLY A 215 -5.35 -0.34 6.18
C GLY A 215 -4.75 -1.43 5.31
N PHE A 216 -4.61 -1.11 4.05
CA PHE A 216 -4.08 -2.01 3.04
C PHE A 216 -2.82 -1.44 2.41
N ASN A 217 -1.86 -2.31 2.17
CA ASN A 217 -0.73 -2.03 1.33
C ASN A 217 -1.10 -2.31 -0.13
N VAL A 218 -0.59 -1.47 -1.02
CA VAL A 218 -0.66 -1.68 -2.46
C VAL A 218 0.74 -1.74 -3.04
N ALA A 219 0.94 -2.65 -3.98
CA ALA A 219 2.12 -2.69 -4.80
C ALA A 219 1.68 -2.55 -6.26
N ILE A 220 2.12 -1.47 -6.93
CA ILE A 220 1.63 -1.06 -8.26
C ILE A 220 2.80 -1.04 -9.24
N THR A 221 2.57 -1.50 -10.47
CA THR A 221 3.59 -1.53 -11.52
C THR A 221 4.06 -0.12 -11.89
N PRO A 222 5.34 0.07 -12.24
CA PRO A 222 5.87 1.34 -12.72
C PRO A 222 5.03 1.96 -13.85
N LYS A 223 4.63 1.14 -14.84
CA LYS A 223 3.78 1.58 -15.95
C LYS A 223 2.47 2.21 -15.48
N SER A 224 1.83 1.61 -14.48
CA SER A 224 0.56 2.11 -13.95
C SER A 224 0.76 3.36 -13.10
N VAL A 225 1.84 3.44 -12.33
CA VAL A 225 2.20 4.68 -11.62
C VAL A 225 2.39 5.83 -12.60
N ASP A 226 3.19 5.65 -13.64
CA ASP A 226 3.55 6.70 -14.59
C ASP A 226 2.35 7.16 -15.46
N THR A 227 1.36 6.28 -15.70
CA THR A 227 0.26 6.59 -16.62
C THR A 227 -1.09 6.82 -15.96
N LYS A 228 -1.23 6.43 -14.68
CA LYS A 228 -2.51 6.42 -13.96
C LYS A 228 -2.48 7.13 -12.61
N MET A 229 -1.33 7.65 -12.19
CA MET A 229 -1.19 8.34 -10.92
C MET A 229 -0.42 9.65 -11.08
N LYS A 230 -0.63 10.57 -10.15
CA LYS A 230 0.18 11.79 -10.01
C LYS A 230 0.45 12.09 -8.53
N LEU A 231 1.65 12.56 -8.20
CA LEU A 231 1.94 13.10 -6.88
C LEU A 231 1.24 14.47 -6.76
N VAL A 232 0.38 14.62 -5.76
CA VAL A 232 -0.39 15.86 -5.55
C VAL A 232 0.06 16.64 -4.32
N LEU A 233 0.72 15.97 -3.37
CA LEU A 233 1.24 16.59 -2.16
C LEU A 233 2.48 15.84 -1.70
N ALA A 234 3.49 16.58 -1.27
CA ALA A 234 4.57 16.07 -0.44
C ALA A 234 4.50 16.73 0.96
N TYR A 235 4.84 15.97 1.98
CA TYR A 235 4.82 16.44 3.36
C TYR A 235 5.98 15.82 4.12
N GLU A 236 6.83 16.63 4.73
CA GLU A 236 7.96 16.17 5.52
C GLU A 236 7.77 16.54 6.99
N THR A 237 8.07 15.62 7.88
CA THR A 237 8.00 15.83 9.32
C THR A 237 8.99 14.92 10.07
N HIS A 238 8.96 14.94 11.40
CA HIS A 238 9.78 14.07 12.23
C HIS A 238 8.97 12.89 12.77
N LEU A 239 9.64 11.74 12.82
CA LEU A 239 9.21 10.57 13.54
C LEU A 239 10.14 10.39 14.73
N ILE A 240 9.57 10.34 15.93
CA ILE A 240 10.29 10.14 17.17
C ILE A 240 9.74 8.88 17.81
N LYS A 241 10.63 7.97 18.18
CA LYS A 241 10.28 6.74 18.90
C LYS A 241 11.02 6.68 20.22
N ASN A 242 10.28 6.38 21.26
CA ASN A 242 10.82 6.08 22.56
C ASN A 242 10.17 4.80 23.09
N ARG A 243 10.87 3.68 22.96
CA ARG A 243 10.35 2.33 23.25
C ARG A 243 9.06 2.04 22.48
N ASP A 244 7.92 1.93 23.17
CA ASP A 244 6.61 1.64 22.57
C ASP A 244 5.88 2.90 22.04
N LEU A 245 6.35 4.08 22.42
CA LEU A 245 5.73 5.33 22.04
C LEU A 245 6.29 5.82 20.71
N VAL A 246 5.41 6.05 19.75
CA VAL A 246 5.72 6.64 18.44
C VAL A 246 4.98 7.97 18.33
N TYR A 247 5.73 9.02 18.03
CA TYR A 247 5.19 10.35 17.75
C TYR A 247 5.58 10.76 16.33
N ILE A 248 4.61 11.23 15.55
CA ILE A 248 4.82 11.77 14.21
C ILE A 248 4.33 13.22 14.24
N GLY A 249 5.25 14.16 14.06
CA GLY A 249 4.94 15.59 14.15
C GLY A 249 6.17 16.44 14.47
N GLY A 250 5.92 17.65 14.94
CA GLY A 250 6.95 18.66 15.22
C GLY A 250 7.19 19.56 13.99
N LYS A 251 8.43 20.00 13.78
CA LYS A 251 8.74 20.87 12.63
C LYS A 251 8.39 20.16 11.32
N SER A 252 7.45 20.72 10.59
CA SER A 252 6.88 20.12 9.40
C SER A 252 7.02 21.03 8.19
N ARG A 253 7.17 20.44 7.01
CA ARG A 253 7.28 21.18 5.75
C ARG A 253 6.28 20.65 4.73
N GLY A 254 5.55 21.54 4.09
CA GLY A 254 4.69 21.23 2.93
C GLY A 254 5.50 21.33 1.64
N GLY A 255 5.34 20.33 0.75
CA GLY A 255 6.02 20.30 -0.53
C GLY A 255 5.06 20.60 -1.68
N THR A 256 5.34 21.66 -2.43
CA THR A 256 4.67 22.01 -3.69
C THR A 256 5.38 21.32 -4.85
N ILE A 257 4.64 20.63 -5.71
CA ILE A 257 5.16 19.95 -6.89
C ILE A 257 5.20 20.97 -8.04
N LEU A 258 6.41 21.20 -8.56
CA LEU A 258 6.64 22.11 -9.67
C LEU A 258 6.49 21.41 -11.03
N PRO A 259 6.28 22.16 -12.14
CA PRO A 259 6.10 21.58 -13.47
C PRO A 259 7.27 20.72 -13.98
N ASP A 260 8.48 20.97 -13.49
CA ASP A 260 9.68 20.18 -13.81
C ASP A 260 9.84 18.93 -12.95
N SER A 261 8.80 18.55 -12.20
CA SER A 261 8.81 17.42 -11.25
C SER A 261 9.76 17.58 -10.06
N THR A 262 10.19 18.79 -9.75
CA THR A 262 10.86 19.09 -8.49
C THR A 262 9.84 19.37 -7.38
N ILE A 263 10.27 19.20 -6.12
CA ILE A 263 9.45 19.44 -4.94
C ILE A 263 10.08 20.62 -4.19
N PHE A 264 9.33 21.69 -4.05
CA PHE A 264 9.73 22.86 -3.27
C PHE A 264 9.07 22.81 -1.90
N TYR A 265 9.88 22.80 -0.83
CA TYR A 265 9.40 22.69 0.55
C TYR A 265 9.39 24.02 1.26
N GLU A 266 8.28 24.33 1.93
CA GLU A 266 8.12 25.47 2.82
C GLU A 266 7.74 25.01 4.23
N ASP A 267 8.27 25.68 5.25
CA ASP A 267 7.92 25.41 6.64
C ASP A 267 6.43 25.68 6.87
N ILE A 268 5.75 24.74 7.52
CA ILE A 268 4.36 24.92 7.95
C ILE A 268 4.42 25.67 9.28
N VAL A 269 3.92 26.90 9.28
CA VAL A 269 3.74 27.69 10.51
C VAL A 269 2.42 27.28 11.12
N GLU A 270 2.46 26.69 12.33
CA GLU A 270 1.29 26.36 13.13
C GLU A 270 0.61 27.59 13.72
#